data_4130e24681f36a77ff676a19c512539e
#
_entry.id   4130e24681f36a77ff676a19c512539e
#
_cell.length_a   1.000
_cell.length_b   1.000
_cell.length_c   1.000
_cell.angle_alpha   90.00
_cell.angle_beta   90.00
_cell.angle_gamma   90.00
#
_symmetry.space_group_name_H-M   'P 1'
#
loop_
_entity.id
_entity.type
_entity.pdbx_description
1 polymer ?
#
loop_
_entity_poly.entity_id
_entity_poly.type
_entity_poly.pdbx_seq_one_letter_code
_entity_poly.pdbx_strand_id
1 'polypeptide(L)'
;RAEFGESLAPVEADGFTMGVSIEWYCEDWNTPCTFPDSLDWGLRLDEYTVEPGHRANWYWEVGMRDDQVADAEKIRDYGMYVAYSTFSYCKNRYSKKEDWTCTHLVWVSHVSGKRESRRVVGDYILREQDLTRPIRHEDETCTTTWRIDQHYPMEKNSQQYPGAEWLSEGVLTPIDFYALPYRCFYSKDVRNMFMAGRNISVTHIALGSTRVMRTCGMIGEVVGMAASVCMKRNALPRDIYTTYFADLQELMRKGTGRTDVPY
;
A
#
# COMPACT_ATOMS: atom_id res chain seq x y z
N ARG A 1 17.51 8.94 2.06
CA ARG A 1 18.03 10.33 2.11
C ARG A 1 18.92 10.63 0.91
N ALA A 2 19.65 9.62 0.45
CA ALA A 2 20.71 9.81 -0.53
C ALA A 2 20.25 10.56 -1.80
N GLU A 3 19.07 10.28 -2.34
CA GLU A 3 18.63 10.89 -3.60
C GLU A 3 17.79 12.16 -3.41
N PHE A 4 16.89 12.18 -2.42
CA PHE A 4 15.88 13.23 -2.27
C PHE A 4 16.01 14.04 -0.98
N GLY A 5 16.94 13.71 -0.09
CA GLY A 5 17.15 14.40 1.18
C GLY A 5 16.00 14.26 2.18
N GLU A 6 15.22 13.20 2.07
CA GLU A 6 14.05 12.92 2.91
C GLU A 6 14.47 12.50 4.33
N SER A 7 13.86 13.10 5.35
CA SER A 7 14.24 12.87 6.75
C SER A 7 13.81 11.50 7.27
N LEU A 8 12.72 10.98 6.75
CA LEU A 8 12.17 9.67 7.11
C LEU A 8 12.80 8.51 6.32
N ALA A 9 13.54 8.82 5.26
CA ALA A 9 14.25 7.80 4.50
C ALA A 9 15.54 7.36 5.24
N PRO A 10 15.99 6.10 5.08
CA PRO A 10 17.27 5.66 5.60
C PRO A 10 18.43 6.47 5.02
N VAL A 11 19.56 6.51 5.72
CA VAL A 11 20.75 7.25 5.29
C VAL A 11 21.30 6.66 3.98
N GLU A 12 21.31 5.33 3.91
CA GLU A 12 21.68 4.56 2.73
C GLU A 12 20.48 3.71 2.28
N ALA A 13 20.43 3.35 1.01
CA ALA A 13 19.38 2.48 0.49
C ALA A 13 19.48 1.10 1.16
N ASP A 14 18.40 0.68 1.81
CA ASP A 14 18.32 -0.59 2.53
C ASP A 14 17.67 -1.73 1.70
N GLY A 15 17.15 -1.40 0.52
CA GLY A 15 16.47 -2.33 -0.37
C GLY A 15 15.06 -2.73 0.08
N PHE A 16 14.55 -2.17 1.17
CA PHE A 16 13.20 -2.46 1.61
C PHE A 16 12.13 -1.80 0.75
N THR A 17 11.07 -2.56 0.51
CA THR A 17 9.79 -2.07 0.02
C THR A 17 8.71 -2.43 1.04
N MET A 18 7.56 -1.76 0.99
CA MET A 18 6.43 -2.19 1.82
C MET A 18 6.05 -3.62 1.51
N GLY A 19 5.93 -4.44 2.54
CA GLY A 19 5.59 -5.84 2.41
C GLY A 19 4.24 -6.07 1.74
N VAL A 20 4.09 -7.26 1.22
CA VAL A 20 2.84 -7.76 0.64
C VAL A 20 1.98 -8.35 1.75
N SER A 21 0.76 -7.84 1.92
CA SER A 21 -0.16 -8.41 2.91
C SER A 21 -0.76 -9.71 2.41
N ILE A 22 -0.78 -10.71 3.29
CA ILE A 22 -1.62 -11.90 3.16
C ILE A 22 -2.71 -11.81 4.20
N GLU A 23 -3.90 -11.49 3.76
CA GLU A 23 -5.06 -11.44 4.64
C GLU A 23 -5.66 -12.83 4.82
N TRP A 24 -6.20 -13.07 5.98
CA TRP A 24 -6.96 -14.28 6.30
C TRP A 24 -8.13 -13.91 7.19
N TYR A 25 -9.20 -14.68 7.11
CA TYR A 25 -10.44 -14.40 7.80
C TYR A 25 -10.95 -15.61 8.56
N CYS A 26 -11.30 -15.39 9.81
CA CYS A 26 -11.84 -16.39 10.71
C CYS A 26 -13.23 -15.98 11.21
N GLU A 27 -14.08 -16.97 11.43
CA GLU A 27 -15.38 -16.80 12.06
C GLU A 27 -15.54 -17.75 13.24
N ASP A 28 -16.24 -17.31 14.27
CA ASP A 28 -16.66 -18.17 15.36
C ASP A 28 -18.00 -18.80 15.02
N TRP A 29 -17.99 -20.11 14.83
CA TRP A 29 -19.21 -20.90 14.69
C TRP A 29 -19.51 -21.58 16.02
N ASN A 30 -20.77 -21.84 16.31
CA ASN A 30 -21.15 -22.54 17.55
C ASN A 30 -20.78 -24.05 17.54
N THR A 31 -19.80 -24.41 16.73
CA THR A 31 -19.38 -25.80 16.53
C THR A 31 -17.86 -25.87 16.64
N PRO A 32 -17.33 -26.71 17.53
CA PRO A 32 -15.88 -26.91 17.63
C PRO A 32 -15.29 -27.44 16.32
N CYS A 33 -14.10 -26.99 16.00
CA CYS A 33 -13.32 -27.52 14.87
C CYS A 33 -11.87 -27.72 15.28
N THR A 34 -11.21 -28.66 14.60
CA THR A 34 -9.78 -28.91 14.75
C THR A 34 -9.00 -28.38 13.56
N PHE A 35 -7.71 -28.14 13.76
CA PHE A 35 -6.78 -27.80 12.69
C PHE A 35 -5.46 -28.53 12.95
N PRO A 36 -4.75 -29.03 11.93
CA PRO A 36 -3.49 -29.76 12.12
C PRO A 36 -2.45 -28.92 12.86
N ASP A 37 -1.76 -29.52 13.82
CA ASP A 37 -0.62 -28.83 14.47
C ASP A 37 0.50 -28.61 13.46
N SER A 38 1.08 -27.41 13.48
CA SER A 38 2.15 -27.00 12.57
C SER A 38 3.55 -27.34 13.06
N LEU A 39 3.72 -28.09 14.14
CA LEU A 39 5.04 -28.43 14.68
C LEU A 39 5.97 -29.08 13.66
N ASP A 40 5.43 -29.94 12.80
CA ASP A 40 6.20 -30.70 11.84
C ASP A 40 6.30 -30.03 10.45
N TRP A 41 5.41 -29.08 10.14
CA TRP A 41 5.31 -28.52 8.80
C TRP A 41 5.32 -26.99 8.75
N GLY A 42 5.03 -26.29 9.85
CA GLY A 42 4.85 -24.85 9.91
C GLY A 42 6.01 -24.09 10.56
N LEU A 43 5.85 -22.79 10.65
CA LEU A 43 6.76 -21.92 11.39
C LEU A 43 6.72 -22.24 12.88
N ARG A 44 7.88 -22.14 13.54
CA ARG A 44 7.98 -22.25 15.00
C ARG A 44 7.61 -20.91 15.63
N LEU A 45 6.34 -20.72 15.91
CA LEU A 45 5.79 -19.51 16.49
C LEU A 45 5.73 -19.60 18.01
N ASP A 46 5.78 -18.45 18.68
CA ASP A 46 5.53 -18.27 20.10
C ASP A 46 4.52 -17.13 20.34
N GLU A 47 4.06 -16.96 21.60
CA GLU A 47 3.10 -15.92 21.96
C GLU A 47 3.56 -14.52 21.67
N TYR A 48 4.84 -14.33 21.64
CA TYR A 48 5.43 -13.02 21.41
C TYR A 48 5.48 -12.65 19.91
N THR A 49 5.59 -13.60 19.03
CA THR A 49 5.58 -13.36 17.58
C THR A 49 4.20 -13.37 16.98
N VAL A 50 3.23 -13.95 17.67
CA VAL A 50 1.82 -13.93 17.28
C VAL A 50 1.09 -13.04 18.26
N GLU A 51 0.56 -11.91 17.81
CA GLU A 51 -0.42 -11.15 18.59
C GLU A 51 -1.76 -11.87 18.50
N PRO A 52 -2.14 -12.64 19.53
CA PRO A 52 -3.38 -13.38 19.50
C PRO A 52 -4.55 -12.41 19.74
N GLY A 53 -5.50 -12.43 18.87
CA GLY A 53 -6.66 -11.55 18.88
C GLY A 53 -6.90 -10.87 17.56
N HIS A 54 -5.94 -10.91 16.66
CA HIS A 54 -6.09 -10.43 15.30
C HIS A 54 -6.54 -11.60 14.41
N ARG A 55 -7.84 -11.79 14.27
CA ARG A 55 -8.46 -12.79 13.39
C ARG A 55 -8.43 -12.44 11.92
N ALA A 56 -7.98 -11.23 11.61
CA ALA A 56 -7.63 -10.72 10.28
C ALA A 56 -6.73 -9.52 10.49
N ASN A 57 -5.54 -9.51 9.93
CA ASN A 57 -4.61 -8.41 10.16
C ASN A 57 -3.70 -8.17 8.95
N TRP A 58 -3.57 -6.92 8.56
CA TRP A 58 -2.65 -6.48 7.51
C TRP A 58 -1.19 -6.37 7.94
N TYR A 59 -0.85 -6.58 9.21
CA TYR A 59 0.53 -6.60 9.70
C TYR A 59 1.28 -7.88 9.34
N TRP A 60 0.60 -8.91 8.86
CA TRP A 60 1.24 -10.05 8.21
C TRP A 60 1.70 -9.62 6.83
N GLU A 61 2.94 -9.18 6.75
CA GLU A 61 3.57 -8.67 5.54
C GLU A 61 4.83 -9.43 5.22
N VAL A 62 4.92 -9.92 4.01
CA VAL A 62 6.02 -10.73 3.51
C VAL A 62 6.67 -10.09 2.28
N GLY A 63 7.86 -10.54 1.92
CA GLY A 63 8.53 -10.10 0.70
C GLY A 63 9.03 -8.66 0.74
N MET A 64 9.39 -8.15 1.91
CA MET A 64 9.88 -6.77 2.06
C MET A 64 11.25 -6.56 1.41
N ARG A 65 12.02 -7.63 1.20
CA ARG A 65 13.35 -7.62 0.58
C ARG A 65 13.37 -8.25 -0.81
N ASP A 66 12.26 -8.86 -1.23
CA ASP A 66 12.17 -9.59 -2.50
C ASP A 66 11.73 -8.65 -3.65
N ASP A 67 12.03 -9.05 -4.89
CA ASP A 67 11.39 -8.43 -6.06
C ASP A 67 9.92 -8.85 -6.13
N GLN A 68 9.03 -7.98 -5.63
CA GLN A 68 7.60 -8.26 -5.55
C GLN A 68 6.90 -8.43 -6.93
N VAL A 69 7.62 -8.30 -8.03
CA VAL A 69 7.12 -8.57 -9.38
C VAL A 69 7.64 -9.93 -9.85
N ALA A 70 8.94 -10.17 -9.76
CA ALA A 70 9.57 -11.41 -10.21
C ALA A 70 9.24 -12.60 -9.29
N ASP A 71 9.20 -12.36 -7.98
CA ASP A 71 8.99 -13.38 -6.95
C ASP A 71 7.55 -13.44 -6.41
N ALA A 72 6.59 -12.85 -7.12
CA ALA A 72 5.21 -12.67 -6.64
C ALA A 72 4.55 -13.96 -6.12
N GLU A 73 4.73 -15.08 -6.83
CA GLU A 73 4.17 -16.38 -6.46
C GLU A 73 4.85 -16.95 -5.20
N LYS A 74 6.17 -16.90 -5.13
CA LYS A 74 6.96 -17.31 -3.96
C LYS A 74 6.55 -16.51 -2.70
N ILE A 75 6.40 -15.20 -2.85
CA ILE A 75 5.99 -14.29 -1.77
C ILE A 75 4.58 -14.65 -1.29
N ARG A 76 3.64 -14.88 -2.21
CA ARG A 76 2.28 -15.32 -1.87
C ARG A 76 2.29 -16.64 -1.12
N ASP A 77 3.00 -17.64 -1.63
CA ASP A 77 3.04 -18.98 -1.03
C ASP A 77 3.63 -18.93 0.37
N TYR A 78 4.69 -18.15 0.58
CA TYR A 78 5.25 -17.93 1.91
C TYR A 78 4.26 -17.22 2.83
N GLY A 79 3.55 -16.21 2.36
CA GLY A 79 2.52 -15.52 3.14
C GLY A 79 1.36 -16.46 3.55
N MET A 80 0.91 -17.33 2.65
CA MET A 80 -0.08 -18.35 2.98
C MET A 80 0.46 -19.34 4.02
N TYR A 81 1.72 -19.76 3.89
CA TYR A 81 2.40 -20.61 4.86
C TYR A 81 2.44 -19.97 6.26
N VAL A 82 2.73 -18.66 6.34
CA VAL A 82 2.67 -17.88 7.58
C VAL A 82 1.26 -17.88 8.16
N ALA A 83 0.24 -17.59 7.34
CA ALA A 83 -1.16 -17.54 7.79
C ALA A 83 -1.61 -18.89 8.36
N TYR A 84 -1.36 -20.00 7.67
CA TYR A 84 -1.70 -21.33 8.15
C TYR A 84 -0.92 -21.72 9.41
N SER A 85 0.37 -21.38 9.49
CA SER A 85 1.19 -21.62 10.68
C SER A 85 0.64 -20.84 11.89
N THR A 86 0.23 -19.59 11.69
CA THR A 86 -0.35 -18.74 12.74
C THR A 86 -1.68 -19.29 13.23
N PHE A 87 -2.57 -19.65 12.32
CA PHE A 87 -3.86 -20.23 12.69
C PHE A 87 -3.68 -21.56 13.44
N SER A 88 -2.77 -22.42 12.95
CA SER A 88 -2.43 -23.67 13.65
C SER A 88 -1.90 -23.43 15.06
N TYR A 89 -1.02 -22.45 15.24
CA TYR A 89 -0.50 -22.09 16.55
C TYR A 89 -1.64 -21.65 17.50
N CYS A 90 -2.53 -20.77 17.04
CA CYS A 90 -3.65 -20.28 17.81
C CYS A 90 -4.60 -21.42 18.25
N LYS A 91 -4.82 -22.39 17.38
CA LYS A 91 -5.70 -23.55 17.65
C LYS A 91 -5.09 -24.56 18.63
N ASN A 92 -3.77 -24.76 18.59
CA ASN A 92 -3.17 -25.94 19.23
C ASN A 92 -2.24 -25.60 20.40
N ARG A 93 -1.55 -24.44 20.36
CA ARG A 93 -0.43 -24.17 21.27
C ARG A 93 -0.50 -22.86 22.02
N TYR A 94 -1.36 -21.93 21.56
CA TYR A 94 -1.53 -20.66 22.25
C TYR A 94 -2.04 -20.85 23.68
N SER A 95 -1.59 -20.03 24.64
CA SER A 95 -1.99 -20.14 26.04
C SER A 95 -3.49 -20.00 26.26
N LYS A 96 -4.21 -19.30 25.36
CA LYS A 96 -5.67 -19.14 25.35
C LYS A 96 -6.32 -19.86 24.16
N LYS A 97 -5.83 -21.01 23.78
CA LYS A 97 -6.35 -21.79 22.63
C LYS A 97 -7.82 -22.17 22.80
N GLU A 98 -8.32 -22.19 24.02
CA GLU A 98 -9.74 -22.43 24.32
C GLU A 98 -10.64 -21.39 23.66
N ASP A 99 -10.19 -20.13 23.56
CA ASP A 99 -10.91 -19.06 22.89
C ASP A 99 -11.04 -19.30 21.37
N TRP A 100 -10.22 -20.19 20.82
CA TRP A 100 -10.20 -20.55 19.41
C TRP A 100 -10.93 -21.86 19.10
N THR A 101 -11.52 -22.52 20.09
CA THR A 101 -12.14 -23.83 19.91
C THR A 101 -13.19 -23.86 18.78
N CYS A 102 -14.03 -22.82 18.72
CA CYS A 102 -15.07 -22.67 17.70
C CYS A 102 -14.69 -21.74 16.56
N THR A 103 -13.45 -21.30 16.50
CA THR A 103 -12.96 -20.41 15.44
C THR A 103 -12.58 -21.23 14.21
N HIS A 104 -13.21 -20.95 13.09
CA HIS A 104 -12.97 -21.57 11.79
C HIS A 104 -12.17 -20.62 10.89
N LEU A 105 -11.16 -21.14 10.21
CA LEU A 105 -10.47 -20.44 9.15
C LEU A 105 -11.33 -20.52 7.88
N VAL A 106 -11.98 -19.40 7.56
CA VAL A 106 -12.95 -19.34 6.46
C VAL A 106 -12.27 -19.03 5.14
N TRP A 107 -11.25 -18.17 5.18
CA TRP A 107 -10.59 -17.71 3.96
C TRP A 107 -9.14 -17.31 4.24
N VAL A 108 -8.27 -17.58 3.28
CA VAL A 108 -6.90 -17.06 3.20
C VAL A 108 -6.71 -16.46 1.82
N SER A 109 -6.14 -15.27 1.75
CA SER A 109 -5.89 -14.60 0.49
C SER A 109 -4.92 -15.40 -0.38
N HIS A 110 -5.35 -15.76 -1.57
CA HIS A 110 -4.52 -16.38 -2.61
C HIS A 110 -4.03 -15.37 -3.65
N VAL A 111 -4.43 -14.10 -3.48
CA VAL A 111 -3.90 -12.96 -4.21
C VAL A 111 -3.28 -12.01 -3.20
N SER A 112 -1.98 -11.83 -3.28
CA SER A 112 -1.26 -11.01 -2.34
C SER A 112 -1.60 -9.52 -2.49
N GLY A 113 -1.82 -8.87 -1.35
CA GLY A 113 -2.14 -7.44 -1.26
C GLY A 113 -0.90 -6.57 -1.42
N LYS A 114 -0.41 -6.42 -2.65
CA LYS A 114 0.76 -5.60 -2.95
C LYS A 114 0.45 -4.12 -2.77
N ARG A 115 1.24 -3.42 -1.96
CA ARG A 115 1.08 -1.99 -1.65
C ARG A 115 2.02 -1.11 -2.44
N GLU A 116 3.22 -1.56 -2.67
CA GLU A 116 4.27 -0.85 -3.38
C GLU A 116 4.72 -1.63 -4.62
N SER A 117 5.08 -0.91 -5.68
CA SER A 117 5.58 -1.48 -6.92
C SER A 117 6.42 -0.42 -7.65
N ARG A 118 6.67 -0.64 -8.94
CA ARG A 118 7.35 0.34 -9.79
C ARG A 118 6.53 1.62 -9.87
N ARG A 119 7.19 2.74 -9.68
CA ARG A 119 6.65 4.08 -9.88
C ARG A 119 7.22 4.64 -11.17
N VAL A 120 6.40 5.32 -11.93
CA VAL A 120 6.82 5.92 -13.20
C VAL A 120 7.21 7.38 -12.94
N VAL A 121 8.34 7.80 -13.46
CA VAL A 121 8.82 9.18 -13.30
C VAL A 121 7.98 10.13 -14.14
N GLY A 122 7.40 11.13 -13.49
CA GLY A 122 6.72 12.27 -14.10
C GLY A 122 7.60 13.50 -14.24
N ASP A 123 7.03 14.62 -14.63
CA ASP A 123 7.75 15.89 -14.65
C ASP A 123 7.98 16.47 -13.24
N TYR A 124 7.26 15.96 -12.25
CA TYR A 124 7.50 16.21 -10.83
C TYR A 124 7.53 14.88 -10.07
N ILE A 125 8.42 14.77 -9.09
CA ILE A 125 8.48 13.64 -8.17
C ILE A 125 8.06 14.15 -6.80
N LEU A 126 6.89 13.73 -6.32
CA LEU A 126 6.41 14.08 -4.99
C LEU A 126 7.30 13.45 -3.91
N ARG A 127 7.68 14.24 -2.91
CA ARG A 127 8.62 13.87 -1.84
C ARG A 127 8.02 14.11 -0.46
N GLU A 128 8.66 13.56 0.57
CA GLU A 128 8.31 13.80 1.98
C GLU A 128 8.17 15.29 2.30
N GLN A 129 9.13 16.11 1.84
CA GLN A 129 9.16 17.54 2.15
C GLN A 129 7.93 18.28 1.63
N ASP A 130 7.38 17.85 0.51
CA ASP A 130 6.17 18.44 -0.07
C ASP A 130 4.95 18.23 0.85
N LEU A 131 4.92 17.08 1.53
CA LEU A 131 3.83 16.69 2.44
C LEU A 131 4.00 17.25 3.86
N THR A 132 5.23 17.27 4.38
CA THR A 132 5.52 17.70 5.76
C THR A 132 5.70 19.21 5.89
N ARG A 133 6.02 19.90 4.79
CA ARG A 133 6.13 21.36 4.67
C ARG A 133 5.34 21.80 3.44
N PRO A 134 4.01 21.83 3.51
CA PRO A 134 3.14 21.92 2.33
C PRO A 134 3.59 22.97 1.33
N ILE A 135 4.07 22.54 0.17
CA ILE A 135 4.45 23.40 -0.94
C ILE A 135 3.27 23.49 -1.88
N ARG A 136 2.83 24.71 -2.19
CA ARG A 136 1.74 24.95 -3.13
C ARG A 136 2.28 24.88 -4.57
N HIS A 137 1.55 24.20 -5.44
CA HIS A 137 1.84 24.06 -6.85
C HIS A 137 0.75 24.72 -7.70
N GLU A 138 1.14 25.29 -8.83
CA GLU A 138 0.19 25.90 -9.78
C GLU A 138 -0.74 24.86 -10.45
N ASP A 139 -0.31 23.61 -10.47
CA ASP A 139 -1.00 22.47 -11.06
C ASP A 139 -1.64 21.53 -10.02
N GLU A 140 -2.09 22.08 -8.90
CA GLU A 140 -2.81 21.33 -7.85
C GLU A 140 -4.08 20.70 -8.37
N THR A 141 -4.33 19.44 -7.93
CA THR A 141 -5.48 18.65 -8.34
C THR A 141 -6.22 18.06 -7.13
N CYS A 142 -6.33 16.73 -7.06
CA CYS A 142 -6.93 16.03 -5.95
C CYS A 142 -6.04 16.06 -4.71
N THR A 143 -6.62 15.69 -3.58
CA THR A 143 -5.99 15.87 -2.27
C THR A 143 -5.72 14.56 -1.55
N THR A 144 -4.74 14.56 -0.68
CA THR A 144 -4.55 13.54 0.34
C THR A 144 -4.62 14.15 1.74
N THR A 145 -5.17 13.40 2.67
CA THR A 145 -5.19 13.71 4.10
C THR A 145 -4.64 12.54 4.92
N TRP A 146 -4.24 11.45 4.23
CA TRP A 146 -3.67 10.30 4.90
C TRP A 146 -2.26 10.62 5.33
N ARG A 147 -1.92 10.26 6.57
CA ARG A 147 -0.56 10.40 7.11
C ARG A 147 0.45 9.63 6.25
N ILE A 148 1.70 9.98 6.32
CA ILE A 148 2.77 9.16 5.74
C ILE A 148 2.82 7.88 6.58
N ASP A 149 2.48 6.77 5.97
CA ASP A 149 2.32 5.46 6.59
C ASP A 149 3.36 4.50 5.99
N GLN A 150 4.46 4.36 6.75
CA GLN A 150 5.58 3.49 6.40
C GLN A 150 5.46 2.18 7.15
N HIS A 151 5.79 1.08 6.48
CA HIS A 151 5.80 -0.25 7.08
C HIS A 151 7.20 -0.83 7.00
N TYR A 152 7.71 -1.25 8.14
CA TYR A 152 9.03 -1.86 8.30
C TYR A 152 8.90 -3.24 8.93
N PRO A 153 9.88 -4.15 8.72
CA PRO A 153 9.92 -5.39 9.48
C PRO A 153 9.99 -5.07 10.99
N MET A 154 9.17 -5.72 11.77
CA MET A 154 9.26 -5.62 13.23
C MET A 154 10.61 -6.19 13.68
N GLU A 155 11.37 -5.44 14.49
CA GLU A 155 12.74 -5.78 14.87
C GLU A 155 12.87 -7.21 15.40
N LYS A 156 11.98 -7.61 16.31
CA LYS A 156 12.01 -8.97 16.86
C LYS A 156 11.72 -10.04 15.82
N ASN A 157 10.83 -9.75 14.87
CA ASN A 157 10.54 -10.68 13.79
C ASN A 157 11.75 -10.83 12.86
N SER A 158 12.47 -9.74 12.59
CA SER A 158 13.74 -9.78 11.84
C SER A 158 14.83 -10.58 12.55
N GLN A 159 14.91 -10.53 13.89
CA GLN A 159 15.87 -11.32 14.66
C GLN A 159 15.54 -12.80 14.63
N GLN A 160 14.26 -13.19 14.65
CA GLN A 160 13.82 -14.59 14.62
C GLN A 160 13.79 -15.20 13.22
N TYR A 161 13.47 -14.39 12.21
CA TYR A 161 13.30 -14.83 10.83
C TYR A 161 14.10 -13.95 9.86
N PRO A 162 15.44 -13.90 9.99
CA PRO A 162 16.25 -13.01 9.17
C PRO A 162 16.14 -13.36 7.68
N GLY A 163 15.70 -12.38 6.88
CA GLY A 163 15.46 -12.55 5.44
C GLY A 163 14.16 -13.28 5.08
N ALA A 164 13.35 -13.62 6.09
CA ALA A 164 12.05 -14.26 5.94
C ALA A 164 11.03 -13.61 6.91
N GLU A 165 11.16 -12.30 7.08
CA GLU A 165 10.28 -11.51 7.94
C GLU A 165 8.84 -11.58 7.42
N TRP A 166 7.91 -11.62 8.34
CA TRP A 166 6.50 -11.73 8.03
C TRP A 166 5.58 -10.86 8.91
N LEU A 167 6.16 -10.15 9.87
CA LEU A 167 5.43 -9.24 10.74
C LEU A 167 6.02 -7.84 10.61
N SER A 168 5.17 -6.86 10.31
CA SER A 168 5.56 -5.47 10.17
C SER A 168 5.06 -4.60 11.30
N GLU A 169 5.69 -3.45 11.45
CA GLU A 169 5.20 -2.33 12.24
C GLU A 169 4.98 -1.10 11.37
N GLY A 170 3.91 -0.36 11.67
CA GLY A 170 3.58 0.90 11.00
C GLY A 170 4.18 2.11 11.70
N VAL A 171 4.93 2.91 10.97
CA VAL A 171 5.42 4.23 11.43
C VAL A 171 4.60 5.32 10.75
N LEU A 172 3.86 6.08 11.54
CA LEU A 172 2.86 7.03 11.07
C LEU A 172 3.32 8.46 11.32
N THR A 173 3.56 9.23 10.26
CA THR A 173 3.89 10.66 10.35
C THR A 173 2.69 11.50 9.90
N PRO A 174 2.09 12.31 10.78
CA PRO A 174 0.99 13.19 10.43
C PRO A 174 1.37 14.19 9.34
N ILE A 175 0.42 14.49 8.46
CA ILE A 175 0.51 15.58 7.48
C ILE A 175 -0.78 16.40 7.53
N ASP A 176 -0.68 17.64 7.08
CA ASP A 176 -1.84 18.47 6.80
C ASP A 176 -2.48 18.08 5.45
N PHE A 177 -3.63 18.64 5.18
CA PHE A 177 -4.29 18.54 3.90
C PHE A 177 -3.37 19.03 2.77
N TYR A 178 -3.14 18.18 1.78
CA TYR A 178 -2.21 18.45 0.69
C TYR A 178 -2.82 18.14 -0.69
N ALA A 179 -2.68 19.08 -1.61
CA ALA A 179 -3.12 18.92 -2.98
C ALA A 179 -1.97 18.38 -3.87
N LEU A 180 -2.23 17.32 -4.61
CA LEU A 180 -1.26 16.63 -5.43
C LEU A 180 -1.07 17.36 -6.77
N PRO A 181 0.18 17.62 -7.20
CA PRO A 181 0.43 18.27 -8.48
C PRO A 181 0.15 17.31 -9.65
N TYR A 182 -0.48 17.83 -10.70
CA TYR A 182 -0.82 17.09 -11.91
C TYR A 182 0.40 16.47 -12.60
N ARG A 183 1.57 17.14 -12.53
CA ARG A 183 2.84 16.65 -13.08
C ARG A 183 3.30 15.31 -12.52
N CYS A 184 2.69 14.82 -11.46
CA CYS A 184 2.91 13.47 -10.93
C CYS A 184 2.13 12.39 -11.67
N PHE A 185 1.17 12.75 -12.54
CA PHE A 185 0.16 11.83 -13.09
C PHE A 185 0.36 11.46 -14.55
N TYR A 186 1.44 11.90 -15.17
CA TYR A 186 1.83 11.48 -16.51
C TYR A 186 3.33 11.18 -16.60
N SER A 187 3.71 10.33 -17.54
CA SER A 187 5.09 9.93 -17.73
C SER A 187 5.92 11.05 -18.34
N LYS A 188 7.14 11.25 -17.81
CA LYS A 188 8.14 12.14 -18.39
C LYS A 188 8.62 11.65 -19.77
N ASP A 189 8.75 10.33 -19.93
CA ASP A 189 9.43 9.73 -21.06
C ASP A 189 8.46 9.13 -22.09
N VAL A 190 7.29 8.64 -21.65
CA VAL A 190 6.26 8.06 -22.52
C VAL A 190 5.17 9.09 -22.75
N ARG A 191 5.17 9.69 -23.95
CA ARG A 191 4.39 10.88 -24.29
C ARG A 191 2.88 10.76 -24.11
N ASN A 192 2.32 9.57 -24.32
CA ASN A 192 0.88 9.31 -24.29
C ASN A 192 0.45 8.43 -23.10
N MET A 193 1.19 8.48 -21.98
CA MET A 193 0.93 7.65 -20.83
C MET A 193 0.56 8.49 -19.60
N PHE A 194 -0.59 8.19 -19.02
CA PHE A 194 -1.00 8.63 -17.70
C PHE A 194 -0.68 7.58 -16.64
N MET A 195 -0.56 8.01 -15.40
CA MET A 195 -0.49 7.18 -14.21
C MET A 195 -1.63 7.54 -13.27
N ALA A 196 -2.30 6.52 -12.77
CA ALA A 196 -3.35 6.68 -11.76
C ALA A 196 -3.17 5.63 -10.66
N GLY A 197 -3.14 6.09 -9.39
CA GLY A 197 -2.97 5.20 -8.25
C GLY A 197 -1.52 5.11 -7.76
N ARG A 198 -1.07 3.92 -7.37
CA ARG A 198 0.20 3.71 -6.65
C ARG A 198 1.46 3.85 -7.52
N ASN A 199 1.30 3.92 -8.81
CA ASN A 199 2.39 4.03 -9.80
C ASN A 199 2.71 5.47 -10.22
N ILE A 200 2.11 6.47 -9.60
CA ILE A 200 2.39 7.89 -9.86
C ILE A 200 3.83 8.24 -9.52
N SER A 201 4.27 9.40 -9.98
CA SER A 201 5.62 9.92 -9.75
C SER A 201 5.79 10.42 -8.31
N VAL A 202 6.29 9.55 -7.44
CA VAL A 202 6.37 9.75 -5.99
C VAL A 202 7.53 8.97 -5.41
N THR A 203 8.18 9.48 -4.36
CA THR A 203 9.20 8.73 -3.61
C THR A 203 8.58 7.60 -2.80
N HIS A 204 9.41 6.69 -2.27
CA HIS A 204 8.98 5.65 -1.35
C HIS A 204 8.26 6.23 -0.12
N ILE A 205 8.83 7.28 0.48
CA ILE A 205 8.27 7.92 1.67
C ILE A 205 6.91 8.58 1.37
N ALA A 206 6.85 9.42 0.35
CA ALA A 206 5.62 10.13 0.01
C ALA A 206 4.51 9.18 -0.51
N LEU A 207 4.86 8.01 -1.05
CA LEU A 207 3.91 6.96 -1.41
C LEU A 207 3.06 6.54 -0.21
N GLY A 208 3.62 6.55 1.00
CA GLY A 208 2.90 6.20 2.24
C GLY A 208 1.60 6.99 2.42
N SER A 209 1.56 8.26 1.97
CA SER A 209 0.35 9.09 2.03
C SER A 209 -0.58 8.92 0.83
N THR A 210 -0.05 8.63 -0.35
CA THR A 210 -0.82 8.71 -1.61
C THR A 210 -1.39 7.36 -2.07
N ARG A 211 -0.92 6.25 -1.53
CA ARG A 211 -1.28 4.88 -1.96
C ARG A 211 -2.65 4.38 -1.52
N VAL A 212 -3.32 5.10 -0.60
CA VAL A 212 -4.61 4.66 -0.06
C VAL A 212 -5.72 4.74 -1.11
N MET A 213 -6.70 3.84 -1.02
CA MET A 213 -7.74 3.66 -2.04
C MET A 213 -8.48 4.95 -2.39
N ARG A 214 -8.84 5.75 -1.38
CA ARG A 214 -9.55 7.02 -1.60
C ARG A 214 -8.73 8.00 -2.45
N THR A 215 -7.47 8.20 -2.09
CA THR A 215 -6.56 9.08 -2.85
C THR A 215 -6.34 8.55 -4.26
N CYS A 216 -6.10 7.23 -4.40
CA CYS A 216 -5.97 6.60 -5.71
C CYS A 216 -7.23 6.76 -6.59
N GLY A 217 -8.41 6.67 -5.99
CA GLY A 217 -9.68 6.91 -6.68
C GLY A 217 -9.79 8.34 -7.20
N MET A 218 -9.46 9.33 -6.38
CA MET A 218 -9.45 10.73 -6.80
C MET A 218 -8.40 11.02 -7.89
N ILE A 219 -7.21 10.40 -7.81
CA ILE A 219 -6.21 10.51 -8.88
C ILE A 219 -6.77 9.94 -10.19
N GLY A 220 -7.45 8.79 -10.13
CA GLY A 220 -8.11 8.19 -11.30
C GLY A 220 -9.15 9.10 -11.93
N GLU A 221 -9.94 9.80 -11.12
CA GLU A 221 -10.92 10.77 -11.59
C GLU A 221 -10.26 11.95 -12.32
N VAL A 222 -9.22 12.54 -11.73
CA VAL A 222 -8.44 13.62 -12.37
C VAL A 222 -7.83 13.16 -13.68
N VAL A 223 -7.23 11.97 -13.72
CA VAL A 223 -6.64 11.40 -14.94
C VAL A 223 -7.71 11.16 -16.01
N GLY A 224 -8.90 10.66 -15.65
CA GLY A 224 -10.00 10.52 -16.56
C GLY A 224 -10.46 11.86 -17.17
N MET A 225 -10.57 12.90 -16.32
CA MET A 225 -10.87 14.26 -16.80
C MET A 225 -9.79 14.80 -17.74
N ALA A 226 -8.52 14.64 -17.37
CA ALA A 226 -7.39 15.05 -18.20
C ALA A 226 -7.39 14.34 -19.57
N ALA A 227 -7.65 13.03 -19.58
CA ALA A 227 -7.76 12.26 -20.82
C ALA A 227 -8.90 12.78 -21.70
N SER A 228 -10.03 13.18 -21.13
CA SER A 228 -11.14 13.81 -21.88
C SER A 228 -10.74 15.13 -22.51
N VAL A 229 -9.92 15.95 -21.83
CA VAL A 229 -9.36 17.18 -22.40
C VAL A 229 -8.38 16.85 -23.52
N CYS A 230 -7.51 15.87 -23.35
CA CYS A 230 -6.61 15.40 -24.41
C CYS A 230 -7.38 15.04 -25.68
N MET A 231 -8.46 14.28 -25.54
CA MET A 231 -9.31 13.90 -26.69
C MET A 231 -9.94 15.13 -27.37
N LYS A 232 -10.49 16.05 -26.60
CA LYS A 232 -11.12 17.29 -27.10
C LYS A 232 -10.14 18.20 -27.83
N ARG A 233 -8.93 18.31 -27.32
CA ARG A 233 -7.91 19.25 -27.80
C ARG A 233 -6.93 18.63 -28.79
N ASN A 234 -7.05 17.32 -29.07
CA ASN A 234 -6.04 16.54 -29.79
C ASN A 234 -4.63 16.76 -29.20
N ALA A 235 -4.53 16.67 -27.87
CA ALA A 235 -3.36 16.99 -27.05
C ALA A 235 -2.80 15.74 -26.35
N LEU A 236 -1.59 15.84 -25.85
CA LEU A 236 -0.92 14.83 -25.04
C LEU A 236 -1.03 15.15 -23.54
N PRO A 237 -0.79 14.17 -22.66
CA PRO A 237 -0.84 14.39 -21.20
C PRO A 237 -0.07 15.61 -20.68
N ARG A 238 1.16 15.85 -21.17
CA ARG A 238 1.97 17.01 -20.79
C ARG A 238 1.36 18.34 -21.26
N ASP A 239 0.69 18.36 -22.40
CA ASP A 239 0.07 19.57 -22.93
C ASP A 239 -1.06 20.09 -22.05
N ILE A 240 -1.67 19.21 -21.24
CA ILE A 240 -2.65 19.63 -20.23
C ILE A 240 -1.99 20.58 -19.22
N TYR A 241 -0.82 20.24 -18.71
CA TYR A 241 -0.10 21.12 -17.79
C TYR A 241 0.33 22.42 -18.49
N THR A 242 0.94 22.31 -19.64
CA THR A 242 1.59 23.46 -20.30
C THR A 242 0.63 24.43 -20.97
N THR A 243 -0.57 23.97 -21.36
CA THR A 243 -1.47 24.76 -22.23
C THR A 243 -2.94 24.69 -21.81
N TYR A 244 -3.42 23.55 -21.34
CA TYR A 244 -4.87 23.31 -21.15
C TYR A 244 -5.27 23.07 -19.69
N PHE A 245 -4.44 23.49 -18.73
CA PHE A 245 -4.72 23.21 -17.31
C PHE A 245 -6.03 23.87 -16.85
N ALA A 246 -6.37 25.02 -17.37
CA ALA A 246 -7.64 25.69 -17.08
C ALA A 246 -8.87 24.84 -17.48
N ASP A 247 -8.78 24.08 -18.60
CA ASP A 247 -9.87 23.17 -19.01
C ASP A 247 -10.02 22.03 -17.99
N LEU A 248 -8.90 21.49 -17.49
CA LEU A 248 -8.92 20.46 -16.46
C LEU A 248 -9.49 21.01 -15.13
N GLN A 249 -9.08 22.20 -14.72
CA GLN A 249 -9.60 22.86 -13.51
C GLN A 249 -11.11 23.07 -13.59
N GLU A 250 -11.63 23.44 -14.77
CA GLU A 250 -13.06 23.60 -15.00
C GLU A 250 -13.81 22.27 -14.84
N LEU A 251 -13.26 21.17 -15.35
CA LEU A 251 -13.84 19.84 -15.16
C LEU A 251 -13.81 19.39 -13.69
N MET A 252 -12.68 19.58 -13.00
CA MET A 252 -12.57 19.25 -11.58
C MET A 252 -13.58 20.03 -10.73
N ARG A 253 -13.79 21.33 -11.04
CA ARG A 253 -14.77 22.17 -10.34
C ARG A 253 -16.21 21.69 -10.58
N LYS A 254 -16.54 21.20 -11.76
CA LYS A 254 -17.85 20.63 -12.08
C LYS A 254 -18.07 19.26 -11.46
N GLY A 255 -16.99 18.53 -11.18
CA GLY A 255 -17.02 17.15 -10.72
C GLY A 255 -17.54 16.19 -11.80
N THR A 256 -17.80 14.96 -11.43
CA THR A 256 -18.31 13.92 -12.33
C THR A 256 -19.80 14.11 -12.67
N GLY A 257 -20.49 14.97 -11.95
CA GLY A 257 -21.95 15.16 -12.06
C GLY A 257 -22.77 13.96 -11.54
N ARG A 258 -22.11 12.95 -10.93
CA ARG A 258 -22.80 11.80 -10.35
C ARG A 258 -23.36 12.17 -8.99
N THR A 259 -24.64 11.90 -8.80
CA THR A 259 -25.34 12.08 -7.52
C THR A 259 -25.77 10.74 -6.90
N ASP A 260 -25.49 9.64 -7.61
CA ASP A 260 -25.92 8.29 -7.28
C ASP A 260 -24.83 7.45 -6.56
N VAL A 261 -23.68 8.06 -6.23
CA VAL A 261 -22.64 7.40 -5.47
C VAL A 261 -22.92 7.61 -3.99
N PRO A 262 -23.21 6.58 -3.21
CA PRO A 262 -23.35 6.72 -1.77
C PRO A 262 -22.01 7.16 -1.15
N TYR A 263 -22.06 8.12 -0.27
CA TYR A 263 -20.92 8.58 0.53
C TYR A 263 -20.64 7.62 1.68
#